data_e13b8753f40afcbb9d15a99e3971a77d
#
_entry.id   e13b8753f40afcbb9d15a99e3971a77d
#
_cell.length_a   1.000
_cell.length_b   1.000
_cell.length_c   1.000
_cell.angle_alpha   90.00
_cell.angle_beta   90.00
_cell.angle_gamma   90.00
#
_symmetry.space_group_name_H-M   'P 1'
#
loop_
_entity.id
_entity.type
_entity.pdbx_description
1 polymer ?
#
loop_
_entity_poly.entity_id
_entity_poly.type
_entity_poly.pdbx_seq_one_letter_code
_entity_poly.pdbx_strand_id
1 'polypeptide(L)'
;MAAEAFHEVRLPSRLAFGSTGGVERRTEVTTLVSGFERRSTPWAMGRRRYLIGAGLRSLDDMAALTAFFEARRGRLHGFRFRDFADFKSCTPSGAVSATDQRIGTGDGARRAFQLTKAYGEVARDIGKPVEGTVRVAVGGTTLGPGAWSLDAATGRVTLAVAPGAGVAVTAGFEFDTPVRFDTDRLEVTLETFAAGRMAAVPLIEVRV
;
A
#
# COMPACT_ATOMS: atom_id res chain seq x y z
N MET A 1 -24.08 -5.56 -13.65
CA MET A 1 -23.05 -4.53 -13.45
C MET A 1 -21.94 -5.17 -12.64
N ALA A 2 -20.71 -5.22 -13.13
CA ALA A 2 -19.56 -5.62 -12.33
C ALA A 2 -19.45 -4.62 -11.17
N ALA A 3 -19.51 -5.10 -9.93
CA ALA A 3 -19.26 -4.26 -8.77
C ALA A 3 -17.83 -3.70 -8.87
N GLU A 4 -17.66 -2.42 -8.58
CA GLU A 4 -16.34 -1.81 -8.52
C GLU A 4 -15.47 -2.61 -7.54
N ALA A 5 -14.39 -3.21 -8.03
CA ALA A 5 -13.59 -4.15 -7.25
C ALA A 5 -12.82 -3.48 -6.10
N PHE A 6 -12.68 -2.15 -6.15
CA PHE A 6 -11.92 -1.37 -5.17
C PHE A 6 -12.66 -0.08 -4.82
N HIS A 7 -12.82 0.19 -3.53
CA HIS A 7 -13.36 1.43 -3.00
C HIS A 7 -12.22 2.36 -2.58
N GLU A 8 -12.15 3.57 -3.14
CA GLU A 8 -11.11 4.56 -2.85
C GLU A 8 -11.32 5.22 -1.47
N VAL A 9 -11.53 4.40 -0.44
CA VAL A 9 -11.69 4.83 0.94
C VAL A 9 -10.62 4.17 1.80
N ARG A 10 -10.16 4.92 2.82
CA ARG A 10 -9.18 4.42 3.78
C ARG A 10 -9.88 3.87 5.02
N LEU A 11 -9.39 2.74 5.55
CA LEU A 11 -9.76 2.30 6.88
C LEU A 11 -9.38 3.39 7.89
N PRO A 12 -10.31 3.84 8.76
CA PRO A 12 -10.00 4.84 9.77
C PRO A 12 -8.82 4.44 10.65
N SER A 13 -7.86 5.34 10.84
CA SER A 13 -6.59 5.04 11.53
C SER A 13 -6.80 4.50 12.95
N ARG A 14 -7.82 4.98 13.66
CA ARG A 14 -8.16 4.50 15.01
C ARG A 14 -8.48 3.00 15.05
N LEU A 15 -9.09 2.46 13.97
CA LEU A 15 -9.42 1.04 13.85
C LEU A 15 -8.19 0.18 13.49
N ALA A 16 -7.13 0.82 13.03
CA ALA A 16 -5.86 0.17 12.70
C ALA A 16 -4.88 0.12 13.88
N PHE A 17 -5.17 0.82 14.99
CA PHE A 17 -4.28 0.76 16.16
C PHE A 17 -4.15 -0.65 16.72
N GLY A 18 -2.90 -1.04 17.03
CA GLY A 18 -2.58 -2.38 17.46
C GLY A 18 -2.60 -3.42 16.34
N SER A 19 -2.65 -2.98 15.08
CA SER A 19 -2.49 -3.89 13.94
C SER A 19 -1.09 -4.51 13.96
N THR A 20 -1.05 -5.78 13.59
CA THR A 20 0.19 -6.52 13.35
C THR A 20 0.23 -6.97 11.90
N GLY A 21 1.41 -7.09 11.32
CA GLY A 21 1.51 -7.55 9.94
C GLY A 21 2.88 -7.27 9.34
N GLY A 22 3.00 -7.59 8.06
CA GLY A 22 4.24 -7.41 7.32
C GLY A 22 4.21 -8.06 5.95
N VAL A 23 5.40 -8.23 5.39
CA VAL A 23 5.60 -8.82 4.05
C VAL A 23 5.69 -10.32 4.15
N GLU A 24 4.84 -11.01 3.40
CA GLU A 24 4.91 -12.45 3.15
C GLU A 24 5.59 -12.71 1.81
N ARG A 25 6.51 -13.66 1.77
CA ARG A 25 7.12 -14.19 0.54
C ARG A 25 6.93 -15.70 0.51
N ARG A 26 6.88 -16.26 -0.69
CA ARG A 26 6.85 -17.70 -0.88
C ARG A 26 8.18 -18.15 -1.47
N THR A 27 8.88 -19.00 -0.75
CA THR A 27 10.14 -19.61 -1.19
C THR A 27 10.01 -21.12 -1.14
N GLU A 28 10.39 -21.79 -2.20
CA GLU A 28 10.50 -23.25 -2.26
C GLU A 28 11.97 -23.62 -2.07
N VAL A 29 12.23 -24.45 -1.06
CA VAL A 29 13.58 -24.93 -0.71
C VAL A 29 13.62 -26.43 -0.93
N THR A 30 14.52 -26.87 -1.77
CA THR A 30 14.78 -28.31 -2.02
C THR A 30 16.20 -28.64 -1.56
N THR A 31 16.33 -29.53 -0.57
CA THR A 31 17.63 -30.03 -0.13
C THR A 31 18.06 -31.16 -1.05
N LEU A 32 19.25 -31.05 -1.62
CA LEU A 32 19.86 -32.09 -2.46
C LEU A 32 20.53 -33.18 -1.59
N VAL A 33 20.71 -34.36 -2.14
CA VAL A 33 21.39 -35.48 -1.46
C VAL A 33 22.81 -35.08 -1.02
N SER A 34 23.44 -34.13 -1.71
CA SER A 34 24.75 -33.58 -1.38
C SER A 34 24.77 -32.62 -0.16
N GLY A 35 23.57 -32.32 0.47
CA GLY A 35 23.44 -31.38 1.54
C GLY A 35 23.32 -29.91 1.11
N PHE A 36 23.46 -29.60 -0.17
CA PHE A 36 23.22 -28.25 -0.70
C PHE A 36 21.71 -27.98 -0.88
N GLU A 37 21.31 -26.70 -0.82
CA GLU A 37 19.94 -26.27 -1.05
C GLU A 37 19.78 -25.59 -2.42
N ARG A 38 18.72 -25.93 -3.11
CA ARG A 38 18.20 -25.17 -4.25
C ARG A 38 16.99 -24.36 -3.75
N ARG A 39 17.02 -23.04 -4.00
CA ARG A 39 15.94 -22.13 -3.61
C ARG A 39 15.31 -21.51 -4.85
N SER A 40 14.00 -21.48 -4.88
CA SER A 40 13.24 -20.80 -5.92
C SER A 40 12.07 -20.03 -5.30
N THR A 41 11.60 -19.00 -5.99
CA THR A 41 10.42 -18.24 -5.56
C THR A 41 9.41 -18.17 -6.70
N PRO A 42 8.17 -18.67 -6.49
CA PRO A 42 7.11 -18.51 -7.49
C PRO A 42 6.50 -17.11 -7.51
N TRP A 43 6.82 -16.27 -6.50
CA TRP A 43 6.32 -14.91 -6.40
C TRP A 43 7.40 -13.89 -6.76
N ALA A 44 7.16 -13.11 -7.82
CA ALA A 44 8.04 -12.00 -8.18
C ALA A 44 8.07 -10.91 -7.09
N MET A 45 6.92 -10.66 -6.45
CA MET A 45 6.74 -9.64 -5.42
C MET A 45 6.19 -10.26 -4.14
N GLY A 46 6.65 -9.78 -2.98
CA GLY A 46 6.04 -10.08 -1.71
C GLY A 46 4.60 -9.56 -1.64
N ARG A 47 3.79 -10.12 -0.75
CA ARG A 47 2.41 -9.73 -0.46
C ARG A 47 2.30 -9.34 1.00
N ARG A 48 1.57 -8.29 1.30
CA ARG A 48 1.39 -7.85 2.69
C ARG A 48 0.16 -8.49 3.31
N ARG A 49 0.29 -8.88 4.56
CA ARG A 49 -0.82 -9.35 5.39
C ARG A 49 -0.83 -8.58 6.70
N TYR A 50 -2.04 -8.32 7.21
CA TYR A 50 -2.22 -7.62 8.47
C TYR A 50 -3.33 -8.28 9.28
N LEU A 51 -3.27 -8.11 10.59
CA LEU A 51 -4.34 -8.42 11.53
C LEU A 51 -4.71 -7.11 12.22
N ILE A 52 -5.97 -6.73 12.15
CA ILE A 52 -6.51 -5.52 12.79
C ILE A 52 -7.57 -5.89 13.82
N GLY A 53 -8.03 -4.92 14.61
CA GLY A 53 -9.17 -5.08 15.51
C GLY A 53 -8.84 -5.68 16.86
N ALA A 54 -7.73 -6.41 17.01
CA ALA A 54 -7.39 -7.07 18.31
C ALA A 54 -7.20 -6.09 19.48
N GLY A 55 -6.89 -4.81 19.18
CA GLY A 55 -6.74 -3.74 20.17
C GLY A 55 -8.03 -3.00 20.52
N LEU A 56 -9.11 -3.22 19.78
CA LEU A 56 -10.37 -2.50 19.98
C LEU A 56 -11.06 -2.98 21.26
N ARG A 57 -11.53 -2.00 22.06
CA ARG A 57 -12.26 -2.24 23.31
C ARG A 57 -13.57 -1.47 23.36
N SER A 58 -13.65 -0.31 22.69
CA SER A 58 -14.86 0.51 22.60
C SER A 58 -15.91 -0.16 21.71
N LEU A 59 -17.16 -0.19 22.16
CA LEU A 59 -18.29 -0.66 21.36
C LEU A 59 -18.51 0.19 20.13
N ASP A 60 -18.23 1.50 20.20
CA ASP A 60 -18.35 2.41 19.05
C ASP A 60 -17.32 2.10 17.97
N ASP A 61 -16.08 1.75 18.34
CA ASP A 61 -15.07 1.35 17.37
C ASP A 61 -15.37 -0.01 16.76
N MET A 62 -15.94 -0.94 17.53
CA MET A 62 -16.42 -2.23 17.01
C MET A 62 -17.57 -2.04 16.03
N ALA A 63 -18.55 -1.18 16.38
CA ALA A 63 -19.65 -0.82 15.48
C ALA A 63 -19.13 -0.16 14.20
N ALA A 64 -18.16 0.74 14.31
CA ALA A 64 -17.55 1.39 13.16
C ALA A 64 -16.80 0.39 12.24
N LEU A 65 -16.08 -0.58 12.82
CA LEU A 65 -15.40 -1.62 12.04
C LEU A 65 -16.42 -2.55 11.39
N THR A 66 -17.50 -2.91 12.10
CA THR A 66 -18.59 -3.72 11.55
C THR A 66 -19.26 -3.01 10.37
N ALA A 67 -19.60 -1.73 10.51
CA ALA A 67 -20.17 -0.94 9.42
C ALA A 67 -19.20 -0.82 8.23
N PHE A 68 -17.90 -0.66 8.50
CA PHE A 68 -16.90 -0.63 7.44
C PHE A 68 -16.80 -1.98 6.72
N PHE A 69 -16.85 -3.10 7.43
CA PHE A 69 -16.82 -4.46 6.89
C PHE A 69 -18.05 -4.74 6.00
N GLU A 70 -19.24 -4.44 6.49
CA GLU A 70 -20.48 -4.60 5.74
C GLU A 70 -20.48 -3.78 4.44
N ALA A 71 -20.02 -2.52 4.50
CA ALA A 71 -19.91 -1.66 3.33
C ALA A 71 -18.89 -2.19 2.29
N ARG A 72 -17.96 -3.06 2.67
CA ARG A 72 -17.00 -3.75 1.77
C ARG A 72 -17.43 -5.15 1.40
N ARG A 73 -18.57 -5.61 1.95
CA ARG A 73 -19.13 -6.96 1.73
C ARG A 73 -18.10 -8.05 1.99
N GLY A 74 -17.48 -7.99 3.18
CA GLY A 74 -16.41 -8.91 3.55
C GLY A 74 -15.25 -8.89 2.56
N ARG A 75 -14.97 -10.00 1.92
CA ARG A 75 -13.83 -10.18 1.00
C ARG A 75 -14.01 -9.55 -0.39
N LEU A 76 -15.19 -8.98 -0.69
CA LEU A 76 -15.54 -8.61 -2.07
C LEU A 76 -14.79 -7.37 -2.57
N HIS A 77 -14.75 -6.29 -1.77
CA HIS A 77 -14.18 -5.02 -2.21
C HIS A 77 -12.87 -4.70 -1.50
N GLY A 78 -11.89 -4.24 -2.29
CA GLY A 78 -10.65 -3.67 -1.76
C GLY A 78 -10.86 -2.27 -1.20
N PHE A 79 -9.92 -1.82 -0.37
CA PHE A 79 -9.88 -0.50 0.23
C PHE A 79 -8.44 -0.10 0.59
N ARG A 80 -8.23 1.16 0.95
CA ARG A 80 -6.92 1.69 1.33
C ARG A 80 -6.63 1.41 2.80
N PHE A 81 -5.43 0.92 3.09
CA PHE A 81 -4.93 0.69 4.45
C PHE A 81 -3.59 1.41 4.63
N ARG A 82 -3.46 2.21 5.68
CA ARG A 82 -2.18 2.81 6.03
C ARG A 82 -1.36 1.83 6.86
N ASP A 83 -0.29 1.33 6.25
CA ASP A 83 0.75 0.59 6.96
C ASP A 83 1.71 1.58 7.62
N PHE A 84 1.62 1.77 8.94
CA PHE A 84 2.44 2.75 9.67
C PHE A 84 3.94 2.42 9.66
N ALA A 85 4.31 1.19 9.33
CA ALA A 85 5.70 0.79 9.16
C ALA A 85 6.24 1.11 7.76
N ASP A 86 5.36 1.17 6.75
CA ASP A 86 5.75 1.32 5.34
C ASP A 86 4.72 2.12 4.53
N PHE A 87 4.69 3.45 4.75
CA PHE A 87 3.73 4.37 4.14
C PHE A 87 4.34 5.58 3.44
N LYS A 88 5.68 5.70 3.41
CA LYS A 88 6.41 6.81 2.79
C LYS A 88 7.45 6.32 1.79
N SER A 89 7.77 7.16 0.84
CA SER A 89 8.90 6.97 -0.07
C SER A 89 10.25 6.96 0.63
N CYS A 90 10.37 7.64 1.77
CA CYS A 90 11.54 7.68 2.66
C CYS A 90 11.29 6.88 3.94
N THR A 91 12.16 7.04 4.94
CA THR A 91 11.96 6.47 6.29
C THR A 91 10.69 7.05 6.94
N PRO A 92 9.98 6.31 7.80
CA PRO A 92 8.74 6.77 8.43
C PRO A 92 8.88 8.09 9.18
N SER A 93 10.03 8.36 9.80
CA SER A 93 10.34 9.62 10.51
C SER A 93 10.83 10.74 9.58
N GLY A 94 11.22 10.42 8.34
CA GLY A 94 11.73 11.39 7.38
C GLY A 94 10.66 12.28 6.78
N ALA A 95 11.07 13.45 6.30
CA ALA A 95 10.23 14.31 5.46
C ALA A 95 10.28 13.84 4.01
N VAL A 96 9.12 13.79 3.34
CA VAL A 96 9.02 13.42 1.93
C VAL A 96 9.71 14.48 1.05
N SER A 97 10.63 14.02 0.19
CA SER A 97 11.36 14.84 -0.77
C SER A 97 11.09 14.39 -2.21
N ALA A 98 11.06 15.32 -3.14
CA ALA A 98 10.88 15.01 -4.57
C ALA A 98 11.99 14.09 -5.15
N THR A 99 13.08 13.89 -4.43
CA THR A 99 14.22 13.06 -4.84
C THR A 99 14.32 11.71 -4.13
N ASP A 100 13.32 11.31 -3.33
CA ASP A 100 13.38 10.09 -2.51
C ASP A 100 13.54 8.82 -3.34
N GLN A 101 12.77 8.70 -4.43
CA GLN A 101 12.72 7.49 -5.26
C GLN A 101 12.91 7.83 -6.73
N ARG A 102 13.75 7.07 -7.42
CA ARG A 102 13.86 7.15 -8.88
C ARG A 102 12.73 6.35 -9.50
N ILE A 103 11.81 7.03 -10.19
CA ILE A 103 10.65 6.41 -10.84
C ILE A 103 10.84 6.19 -12.34
N GLY A 104 11.95 6.67 -12.89
CA GLY A 104 12.31 6.41 -14.28
C GLY A 104 13.41 7.31 -14.82
N THR A 105 13.59 7.20 -16.13
CA THR A 105 14.53 8.00 -16.90
C THR A 105 13.82 8.52 -18.14
N GLY A 106 14.04 9.77 -18.50
CA GLY A 106 13.55 10.38 -19.72
C GLY A 106 14.16 9.74 -20.97
N ASP A 107 13.40 9.74 -22.04
CA ASP A 107 13.83 9.32 -23.38
C ASP A 107 13.52 10.37 -24.46
N GLY A 108 13.05 11.56 -24.03
CA GLY A 108 12.62 12.65 -24.89
C GLY A 108 11.16 12.57 -25.38
N ALA A 109 10.46 11.43 -25.14
CA ALA A 109 9.10 11.19 -25.60
C ALA A 109 8.12 10.79 -24.50
N ARG A 110 8.55 9.91 -23.61
CA ARG A 110 7.74 9.39 -22.49
C ARG A 110 7.44 10.46 -21.46
N ARG A 111 6.16 10.57 -21.08
CA ARG A 111 5.68 11.50 -20.06
C ARG A 111 5.07 10.79 -18.85
N ALA A 112 4.66 9.54 -18.98
CA ALA A 112 4.00 8.79 -17.91
C ALA A 112 4.98 7.87 -17.16
N PHE A 113 5.01 7.99 -15.82
CA PHE A 113 5.90 7.25 -14.94
C PHE A 113 5.09 6.66 -13.78
N GLN A 114 5.32 5.39 -13.47
CA GLN A 114 4.73 4.73 -12.30
C GLN A 114 5.48 5.13 -11.04
N LEU A 115 4.77 5.48 -9.97
CA LEU A 115 5.38 5.63 -8.65
C LEU A 115 5.87 4.27 -8.18
N THR A 116 7.14 4.20 -7.79
CA THR A 116 7.80 2.99 -7.30
C THR A 116 8.55 3.28 -6.02
N LYS A 117 8.62 2.29 -5.12
CA LYS A 117 9.49 2.32 -3.95
C LYS A 117 10.48 1.17 -4.01
N ALA A 118 11.77 1.51 -3.88
CA ALA A 118 12.86 0.55 -3.87
C ALA A 118 13.14 0.01 -2.45
N TYR A 119 13.37 -1.29 -2.35
CA TYR A 119 13.84 -2.00 -1.17
C TYR A 119 15.11 -2.77 -1.56
N GLY A 120 16.24 -2.07 -1.59
CA GLY A 120 17.46 -2.57 -2.22
C GLY A 120 17.25 -2.73 -3.72
N GLU A 121 17.47 -3.94 -4.25
CA GLU A 121 17.29 -4.24 -5.68
C GLU A 121 15.84 -4.52 -6.10
N VAL A 122 14.92 -4.65 -5.13
CA VAL A 122 13.52 -4.92 -5.42
C VAL A 122 12.73 -3.62 -5.45
N ALA A 123 12.11 -3.29 -6.58
CA ALA A 123 11.19 -2.18 -6.72
C ALA A 123 9.74 -2.65 -6.61
N ARG A 124 8.91 -1.90 -5.88
CA ARG A 124 7.47 -2.11 -5.75
C ARG A 124 6.73 -0.97 -6.40
N ASP A 125 5.78 -1.29 -7.26
CA ASP A 125 4.84 -0.31 -7.79
C ASP A 125 3.89 0.16 -6.69
N ILE A 126 3.67 1.47 -6.63
CA ILE A 126 2.79 2.11 -5.66
C ILE A 126 1.53 2.56 -6.38
N GLY A 127 0.47 1.78 -6.23
CA GLY A 127 -0.82 2.03 -6.88
C GLY A 127 -1.75 2.98 -6.12
N LYS A 128 -1.49 3.25 -4.83
CA LYS A 128 -2.39 4.06 -3.99
C LYS A 128 -1.65 5.16 -3.24
N PRO A 129 -1.05 6.14 -3.97
CA PRO A 129 -0.44 7.31 -3.33
C PRO A 129 -1.51 8.15 -2.61
N VAL A 130 -1.07 8.94 -1.64
CA VAL A 130 -1.92 9.90 -0.93
C VAL A 130 -1.84 11.23 -1.68
N GLU A 131 -2.98 11.71 -2.16
CA GLU A 131 -3.07 13.01 -2.82
C GLU A 131 -2.53 14.14 -1.95
N GLY A 132 -1.90 15.13 -2.60
CA GLY A 132 -1.31 16.28 -1.91
C GLY A 132 0.06 16.02 -1.27
N THR A 133 0.47 14.74 -1.08
CA THR A 133 1.79 14.41 -0.53
C THR A 133 2.86 14.20 -1.60
N VAL A 134 2.44 13.95 -2.85
CA VAL A 134 3.35 13.63 -3.93
C VAL A 134 4.16 14.86 -4.35
N ARG A 135 5.45 14.67 -4.50
CA ARG A 135 6.44 15.65 -4.99
C ARG A 135 7.19 15.01 -6.14
N VAL A 136 7.40 15.72 -7.22
CA VAL A 136 8.08 15.20 -8.42
C VAL A 136 9.24 16.10 -8.79
N ALA A 137 10.36 15.51 -9.21
CA ALA A 137 11.50 16.24 -9.74
C ALA A 137 12.01 15.61 -11.04
N VAL A 138 12.57 16.45 -11.91
CA VAL A 138 13.22 16.07 -13.16
C VAL A 138 14.62 16.65 -13.16
N GLY A 139 15.64 15.80 -13.33
CA GLY A 139 17.04 16.21 -13.26
C GLY A 139 17.42 16.88 -11.92
N GLY A 140 16.76 16.49 -10.81
CA GLY A 140 16.95 17.06 -9.49
C GLY A 140 16.16 18.37 -9.22
N THR A 141 15.50 18.94 -10.23
CA THR A 141 14.67 20.14 -10.07
C THR A 141 13.23 19.76 -9.76
N THR A 142 12.74 20.21 -8.60
CA THR A 142 11.34 19.97 -8.18
C THR A 142 10.37 20.71 -9.09
N LEU A 143 9.35 20.00 -9.56
CA LEU A 143 8.32 20.54 -10.43
C LEU A 143 7.22 21.22 -9.63
N GLY A 144 6.78 22.39 -10.09
CA GLY A 144 5.64 23.12 -9.55
C GLY A 144 4.27 22.59 -10.00
N PRO A 145 3.19 23.19 -9.46
CA PRO A 145 1.82 22.88 -9.90
C PRO A 145 1.64 23.08 -11.40
N GLY A 146 0.86 22.19 -12.04
CA GLY A 146 0.58 22.25 -13.48
C GLY A 146 1.66 21.64 -14.38
N ALA A 147 2.88 21.40 -13.87
CA ALA A 147 3.93 20.72 -14.64
C ALA A 147 3.75 19.20 -14.69
N TRP A 148 2.86 18.64 -13.90
CA TRP A 148 2.54 17.22 -13.84
C TRP A 148 1.14 16.99 -13.26
N SER A 149 0.59 15.79 -13.49
CA SER A 149 -0.67 15.31 -12.92
C SER A 149 -0.47 13.93 -12.30
N LEU A 150 -1.33 13.58 -11.34
CA LEU A 150 -1.34 12.28 -10.66
C LEU A 150 -2.67 11.57 -10.91
N ASP A 151 -2.61 10.32 -11.31
CA ASP A 151 -3.72 9.39 -11.16
C ASP A 151 -3.54 8.66 -9.81
N ALA A 152 -4.29 9.08 -8.80
CA ALA A 152 -4.19 8.53 -7.46
C ALA A 152 -4.77 7.10 -7.33
N ALA A 153 -5.53 6.64 -8.31
CA ALA A 153 -6.07 5.29 -8.34
C ALA A 153 -5.05 4.25 -8.81
N THR A 154 -4.10 4.67 -9.65
CA THR A 154 -3.07 3.79 -10.23
C THR A 154 -1.65 4.14 -9.81
N GLY A 155 -1.44 5.33 -9.22
CA GLY A 155 -0.11 5.83 -8.87
C GLY A 155 0.73 6.27 -10.05
N ARG A 156 0.09 6.62 -11.16
CA ARG A 156 0.77 7.10 -12.37
C ARG A 156 0.90 8.61 -12.36
N VAL A 157 2.14 9.08 -12.51
CA VAL A 157 2.48 10.49 -12.70
C VAL A 157 2.62 10.76 -14.20
N THR A 158 1.98 11.81 -14.71
CA THR A 158 2.10 12.26 -16.10
C THR A 158 2.68 13.67 -16.13
N LEU A 159 3.84 13.84 -16.76
CA LEU A 159 4.52 15.12 -16.91
C LEU A 159 3.91 15.92 -18.06
N ALA A 160 3.81 17.24 -17.91
CA ALA A 160 3.36 18.14 -18.99
C ALA A 160 4.35 18.13 -20.17
N VAL A 161 5.64 18.03 -19.88
CA VAL A 161 6.73 17.98 -20.86
C VAL A 161 7.53 16.70 -20.69
N ALA A 162 7.86 16.02 -21.78
CA ALA A 162 8.71 14.83 -21.74
C ALA A 162 10.12 15.21 -21.31
N PRO A 163 10.71 14.52 -20.30
CA PRO A 163 12.09 14.78 -19.88
C PRO A 163 13.06 14.30 -20.95
N GLY A 164 14.15 15.05 -21.13
CA GLY A 164 15.21 14.72 -22.10
C GLY A 164 15.80 13.34 -21.87
N ALA A 165 16.39 12.76 -22.91
CA ALA A 165 17.02 11.45 -22.85
C ALA A 165 18.11 11.40 -21.75
N GLY A 166 18.09 10.34 -20.92
CA GLY A 166 19.02 10.13 -19.81
C GLY A 166 18.70 10.91 -18.54
N VAL A 167 17.76 11.87 -18.57
CA VAL A 167 17.40 12.68 -17.39
C VAL A 167 16.62 11.84 -16.38
N ALA A 168 17.04 11.83 -15.12
CA ALA A 168 16.36 11.11 -14.06
C ALA A 168 15.02 11.77 -13.70
N VAL A 169 13.99 10.96 -13.53
CA VAL A 169 12.70 11.36 -12.96
C VAL A 169 12.59 10.73 -11.59
N THR A 170 12.35 11.56 -10.58
CA THR A 170 12.26 11.13 -9.19
C THR A 170 10.95 11.62 -8.56
N ALA A 171 10.52 10.93 -7.51
CA ALA A 171 9.35 11.35 -6.75
C ALA A 171 9.47 10.98 -5.27
N GLY A 172 8.81 11.78 -4.43
CA GLY A 172 8.55 11.45 -3.04
C GLY A 172 7.07 11.51 -2.76
N PHE A 173 6.57 10.64 -1.87
CA PHE A 173 5.15 10.47 -1.63
C PHE A 173 4.86 9.72 -0.33
N GLU A 174 3.65 9.91 0.18
CA GLU A 174 3.01 8.95 1.08
C GLU A 174 2.09 8.04 0.28
N PHE A 175 1.85 6.82 0.79
CA PHE A 175 0.99 5.86 0.12
C PHE A 175 0.25 4.97 1.10
N ASP A 176 -0.85 4.40 0.62
CA ASP A 176 -1.59 3.36 1.29
C ASP A 176 -1.34 2.01 0.60
N THR A 177 -1.44 0.93 1.36
CA THR A 177 -1.46 -0.42 0.81
C THR A 177 -2.90 -0.75 0.40
N PRO A 178 -3.15 -1.13 -0.87
CA PRO A 178 -4.45 -1.64 -1.27
C PRO A 178 -4.67 -3.01 -0.64
N VAL A 179 -5.72 -3.16 0.16
CA VAL A 179 -6.06 -4.40 0.85
C VAL A 179 -7.53 -4.75 0.66
N ARG A 180 -7.88 -5.99 0.97
CA ARG A 180 -9.25 -6.43 1.26
C ARG A 180 -9.28 -7.18 2.57
N PHE A 181 -10.44 -7.37 3.14
CA PHE A 181 -10.62 -8.37 4.19
C PHE A 181 -10.27 -9.76 3.66
N ASP A 182 -9.69 -10.61 4.51
CA ASP A 182 -9.39 -12.01 4.16
C ASP A 182 -10.31 -12.99 4.92
N THR A 183 -11.46 -12.48 5.36
CA THR A 183 -12.54 -13.22 6.00
C THR A 183 -13.90 -12.68 5.56
N ASP A 184 -14.92 -13.53 5.54
CA ASP A 184 -16.32 -13.15 5.35
C ASP A 184 -17.09 -13.16 6.68
N ARG A 185 -16.39 -13.31 7.82
CA ARG A 185 -16.96 -13.36 9.16
C ARG A 185 -16.23 -12.42 10.10
N LEU A 186 -16.99 -11.60 10.84
CA LEU A 186 -16.54 -10.84 12.00
C LEU A 186 -17.02 -11.53 13.29
N GLU A 187 -16.14 -11.63 14.27
CA GLU A 187 -16.45 -12.16 15.59
C GLU A 187 -16.26 -11.08 16.64
N VAL A 188 -17.33 -10.78 17.36
CA VAL A 188 -17.36 -9.81 18.45
C VAL A 188 -17.81 -10.52 19.70
N THR A 189 -17.08 -10.37 20.79
CA THR A 189 -17.45 -10.87 22.11
C THR A 189 -17.77 -9.70 23.03
N LEU A 190 -18.96 -9.71 23.64
CA LEU A 190 -19.34 -8.75 24.65
C LEU A 190 -18.74 -9.18 26.00
N GLU A 191 -17.85 -8.37 26.58
CA GLU A 191 -17.23 -8.65 27.88
C GLU A 191 -17.96 -7.96 29.03
N THR A 192 -18.49 -6.75 28.79
CA THR A 192 -19.30 -5.98 29.74
C THR A 192 -20.35 -5.15 28.99
N PHE A 193 -21.23 -4.44 29.73
CA PHE A 193 -22.25 -3.55 29.11
C PHE A 193 -21.65 -2.39 28.30
N ALA A 194 -20.39 -2.03 28.50
CA ALA A 194 -19.73 -0.90 27.85
C ALA A 194 -18.42 -1.28 27.14
N ALA A 195 -18.01 -2.55 27.20
CA ALA A 195 -16.78 -2.99 26.59
C ALA A 195 -16.93 -4.37 25.95
N GLY A 196 -16.28 -4.56 24.84
CA GLY A 196 -16.23 -5.81 24.13
C GLY A 196 -14.82 -6.17 23.68
N ARG A 197 -14.72 -7.29 23.02
CA ARG A 197 -13.50 -7.78 22.38
C ARG A 197 -13.82 -8.22 20.96
N MET A 198 -12.99 -7.81 20.05
CA MET A 198 -13.05 -8.26 18.66
C MET A 198 -11.92 -9.23 18.39
N ALA A 199 -12.22 -10.33 17.73
CA ALA A 199 -11.19 -11.20 17.19
C ALA A 199 -10.36 -10.45 16.14
N ALA A 200 -9.09 -10.84 15.99
CA ALA A 200 -8.24 -10.23 14.96
C ALA A 200 -8.81 -10.49 13.57
N VAL A 201 -9.01 -9.42 12.81
CA VAL A 201 -9.58 -9.44 11.46
C VAL A 201 -8.44 -9.41 10.45
N PRO A 202 -8.29 -10.46 9.63
CA PRO A 202 -7.21 -10.52 8.66
C PRO A 202 -7.48 -9.62 7.44
N LEU A 203 -6.45 -8.90 7.03
CA LEU A 203 -6.37 -8.16 5.77
C LEU A 203 -5.27 -8.75 4.90
N ILE A 204 -5.49 -8.70 3.60
CA ILE A 204 -4.51 -9.14 2.61
C ILE A 204 -4.39 -8.11 1.49
N GLU A 205 -3.15 -7.84 1.09
CA GLU A 205 -2.86 -6.94 -0.04
C GLU A 205 -3.48 -7.46 -1.33
N VAL A 206 -4.08 -6.57 -2.10
CA VAL A 206 -4.59 -6.83 -3.44
C VAL A 206 -3.78 -6.05 -4.48
N ARG A 207 -3.68 -6.59 -5.67
CA ARG A 207 -3.08 -5.90 -6.81
C ARG A 207 -4.20 -5.16 -7.55
N VAL A 208 -4.01 -3.87 -7.76
CA VAL A 208 -4.96 -2.95 -8.40
C VAL A 208 -4.28 -2.19 -9.52
#